data_be3691d8da1ff1ffaa09a743695b8f35
#
_entry.id   be3691d8da1ff1ffaa09a743695b8f35
#
_cell.length_a   1.000
_cell.length_b   1.000
_cell.length_c   1.000
_cell.angle_alpha   90.00
_cell.angle_beta   90.00
_cell.angle_gamma   90.00
#
_symmetry.space_group_name_H-M   'P 1'
#
loop_
_entity.id
_entity.type
_entity.pdbx_description
1 polymer ?
#
loop_
_entity_poly.entity_id
_entity_poly.type
_entity_poly.pdbx_seq_one_letter_code
_entity_poly.pdbx_strand_id
1 'polypeptide(L)'
;MTFWTAQILGLIGSLLAFTAVQTGRRRKIIGLQLVCCVLWVVQYVLLGAWTGVLINLLGLARGVVCAYNDRPWARSRLWLALFLACYGAAPLLTWDGPYCLLLGAAMMLTTAALWTRNMRLTRLLFLLNSPPVFAYNLIAGSYTGAAIEVAAFCSFALAVWRFDLRRPAAGPSSPA
;
A
#
# COMPACT_ATOMS: atom_id res chain seq x y z
N MET A 1 -23.72 2.74 -15.38
CA MET A 1 -22.47 2.82 -16.19
C MET A 1 -21.24 3.14 -15.32
N THR A 2 -21.28 4.10 -14.42
CA THR A 2 -20.16 4.53 -13.56
C THR A 2 -19.51 3.42 -12.72
N PHE A 3 -20.31 2.50 -12.16
CA PHE A 3 -19.79 1.38 -11.36
C PHE A 3 -18.88 0.43 -12.15
N TRP A 4 -19.29 -0.02 -13.33
CA TRP A 4 -18.49 -0.92 -14.16
C TRP A 4 -17.21 -0.24 -14.65
N THR A 5 -17.29 1.06 -15.00
CA THR A 5 -16.12 1.86 -15.35
C THR A 5 -15.12 1.93 -14.20
N ALA A 6 -15.60 2.11 -12.96
CA ALA A 6 -14.75 2.10 -11.77
C ALA A 6 -14.04 0.76 -11.59
N GLN A 7 -14.73 -0.38 -11.76
CA GLN A 7 -14.11 -1.70 -11.64
C GLN A 7 -13.04 -1.94 -12.73
N ILE A 8 -13.32 -1.53 -13.96
CA ILE A 8 -12.35 -1.65 -15.07
C ILE A 8 -11.10 -0.81 -14.78
N LEU A 9 -11.26 0.43 -14.32
CA LEU A 9 -10.11 1.30 -13.95
C LEU A 9 -9.29 0.68 -12.81
N GLY A 10 -9.94 0.13 -11.80
CA GLY A 10 -9.29 -0.60 -10.72
C GLY A 10 -8.49 -1.80 -11.22
N LEU A 11 -9.07 -2.59 -12.14
CA LEU A 11 -8.41 -3.73 -12.74
C LEU A 11 -7.17 -3.30 -13.54
N ILE A 12 -7.29 -2.27 -14.38
CA ILE A 12 -6.18 -1.74 -15.18
C ILE A 12 -5.06 -1.24 -14.24
N GLY A 13 -5.40 -0.45 -13.21
CA GLY A 13 -4.46 0.03 -12.21
C GLY A 13 -3.68 -1.11 -11.56
N SER A 14 -4.36 -2.19 -11.25
CA SER A 14 -3.78 -3.37 -10.60
C SER A 14 -2.87 -4.17 -11.52
N LEU A 15 -3.27 -4.40 -12.76
CA LEU A 15 -2.43 -5.04 -13.76
C LEU A 15 -1.14 -4.22 -14.00
N LEU A 16 -1.25 -2.90 -14.04
CA LEU A 16 -0.08 -2.02 -14.13
C LEU A 16 0.80 -2.11 -12.89
N ALA A 17 0.24 -2.23 -11.69
CA ALA A 17 1.00 -2.41 -10.46
C ALA A 17 1.79 -3.73 -10.47
N PHE A 18 1.19 -4.83 -10.92
CA PHE A 18 1.89 -6.10 -11.10
C PHE A 18 3.02 -6.00 -12.14
N THR A 19 2.79 -5.33 -13.29
CA THR A 19 3.83 -5.13 -14.30
C THR A 19 4.95 -4.23 -13.80
N ALA A 20 4.65 -3.26 -12.91
CA ALA A 20 5.66 -2.41 -12.30
C ALA A 20 6.67 -3.22 -11.49
N VAL A 21 6.20 -4.21 -10.71
CA VAL A 21 7.07 -5.09 -9.89
C VAL A 21 7.99 -5.96 -10.76
N GLN A 22 7.54 -6.33 -11.96
CA GLN A 22 8.32 -7.11 -12.92
C GLN A 22 9.40 -6.28 -13.65
N THR A 23 9.39 -4.97 -13.48
CA THR A 23 10.30 -4.07 -14.21
C THR A 23 11.56 -3.82 -13.39
N GLY A 24 12.73 -4.16 -13.92
CA GLY A 24 14.03 -3.97 -13.23
C GLY A 24 14.54 -2.52 -13.15
N ARG A 25 13.84 -1.52 -13.71
CA ARG A 25 14.27 -0.11 -13.77
C ARG A 25 13.48 0.75 -12.77
N ARG A 26 14.13 1.22 -11.69
CA ARG A 26 13.52 2.02 -10.61
C ARG A 26 12.63 3.17 -11.14
N ARG A 27 13.10 3.95 -12.11
CA ARG A 27 12.31 5.07 -12.68
C ARG A 27 11.01 4.60 -13.35
N LYS A 28 11.03 3.45 -14.03
CA LYS A 28 9.83 2.87 -14.64
C LYS A 28 8.85 2.35 -13.57
N ILE A 29 9.36 1.72 -12.52
CA ILE A 29 8.53 1.26 -11.38
C ILE A 29 7.78 2.43 -10.78
N ILE A 30 8.49 3.53 -10.48
CA ILE A 30 7.89 4.73 -9.88
C ILE A 30 6.85 5.34 -10.82
N GLY A 31 7.18 5.52 -12.11
CA GLY A 31 6.25 6.08 -13.09
C GLY A 31 4.96 5.26 -13.22
N LEU A 32 5.09 3.92 -13.32
CA LEU A 32 3.92 3.02 -13.36
C LEU A 32 3.10 3.10 -12.07
N GLN A 33 3.75 3.18 -10.91
CA GLN A 33 3.07 3.27 -9.62
C GLN A 33 2.30 4.59 -9.47
N LEU A 34 2.84 5.70 -9.97
CA LEU A 34 2.11 6.98 -10.00
C LEU A 34 0.86 6.88 -10.89
N VAL A 35 0.97 6.26 -12.07
CA VAL A 35 -0.19 6.02 -12.94
C VAL A 35 -1.24 5.15 -12.24
N CYS A 36 -0.84 4.07 -11.56
CA CYS A 36 -1.75 3.23 -10.78
C CYS A 36 -2.49 4.04 -9.71
N CYS A 37 -1.79 4.88 -8.95
CA CYS A 37 -2.41 5.73 -7.94
C CYS A 37 -3.46 6.68 -8.55
N VAL A 38 -3.18 7.27 -9.71
CA VAL A 38 -4.15 8.13 -10.41
C VAL A 38 -5.40 7.33 -10.82
N LEU A 39 -5.23 6.13 -11.36
CA LEU A 39 -6.35 5.26 -11.74
C LEU A 39 -7.20 4.89 -10.53
N TRP A 40 -6.60 4.58 -9.38
CA TRP A 40 -7.31 4.29 -8.14
C TRP A 40 -8.00 5.52 -7.56
N VAL A 41 -7.40 6.71 -7.65
CA VAL A 41 -8.08 7.97 -7.29
C VAL A 41 -9.36 8.13 -8.10
N VAL A 42 -9.27 7.99 -9.44
CA VAL A 42 -10.45 8.09 -10.32
C VAL A 42 -11.47 7.01 -9.98
N GLN A 43 -11.06 5.78 -9.73
CA GLN A 43 -11.94 4.69 -9.31
C GLN A 43 -12.72 5.06 -8.04
N TYR A 44 -12.04 5.52 -6.98
CA TYR A 44 -12.70 5.87 -5.72
C TYR A 44 -13.59 7.11 -5.85
N VAL A 45 -13.23 8.08 -6.72
CA VAL A 45 -14.14 9.21 -7.05
C VAL A 45 -15.44 8.70 -7.67
N LEU A 46 -15.36 7.76 -8.63
CA LEU A 46 -16.53 7.16 -9.28
C LEU A 46 -17.39 6.33 -8.32
N LEU A 47 -16.77 5.76 -7.28
CA LEU A 47 -17.45 5.01 -6.23
C LEU A 47 -17.99 5.91 -5.09
N GLY A 48 -17.66 7.20 -5.08
CA GLY A 48 -18.02 8.13 -3.99
C GLY A 48 -17.26 7.87 -2.69
N ALA A 49 -16.20 7.06 -2.71
CA ALA A 49 -15.42 6.66 -1.53
C ALA A 49 -14.31 7.69 -1.24
N TRP A 50 -14.67 8.84 -0.67
CA TRP A 50 -13.78 10.00 -0.49
C TRP A 50 -12.56 9.71 0.39
N THR A 51 -12.69 8.86 1.39
CA THR A 51 -11.54 8.39 2.19
C THR A 51 -10.52 7.68 1.32
N GLY A 52 -10.96 6.82 0.41
CA GLY A 52 -10.09 6.16 -0.56
C GLY A 52 -9.39 7.14 -1.49
N VAL A 53 -10.10 8.19 -1.95
CA VAL A 53 -9.53 9.28 -2.77
C VAL A 53 -8.39 9.97 -2.03
N LEU A 54 -8.66 10.49 -0.81
CA LEU A 54 -7.69 11.25 -0.03
C LEU A 54 -6.46 10.40 0.32
N ILE A 55 -6.67 9.16 0.73
CA ILE A 55 -5.60 8.23 1.08
C ILE A 55 -4.73 7.89 -0.14
N ASN A 56 -5.30 7.72 -1.33
CA ASN A 56 -4.50 7.48 -2.53
C ASN A 56 -3.72 8.73 -2.98
N LEU A 57 -4.27 9.93 -2.81
CA LEU A 57 -3.54 11.18 -3.04
C LEU A 57 -2.35 11.33 -2.07
N LEU A 58 -2.54 11.01 -0.80
CA LEU A 58 -1.44 10.94 0.17
C LEU A 58 -0.42 9.85 -0.20
N GLY A 59 -0.89 8.72 -0.73
CA GLY A 59 -0.05 7.63 -1.26
C GLY A 59 0.82 8.09 -2.43
N LEU A 60 0.26 8.91 -3.33
CA LEU A 60 0.99 9.54 -4.43
C LEU A 60 2.11 10.44 -3.89
N ALA A 61 1.79 11.35 -2.97
CA ALA A 61 2.77 12.24 -2.34
C ALA A 61 3.88 11.45 -1.64
N ARG A 62 3.52 10.41 -0.87
CA ARG A 62 4.47 9.50 -0.22
C ARG A 62 5.35 8.79 -1.25
N GLY A 63 4.76 8.31 -2.35
CA GLY A 63 5.49 7.66 -3.45
C GLY A 63 6.56 8.58 -4.05
N VAL A 64 6.23 9.86 -4.26
CA VAL A 64 7.19 10.87 -4.72
C VAL A 64 8.33 11.05 -3.71
N VAL A 65 8.04 11.23 -2.43
CA VAL A 65 9.09 11.35 -1.39
C VAL A 65 9.99 10.11 -1.37
N CYS A 66 9.40 8.91 -1.40
CA CYS A 66 10.16 7.66 -1.45
C CYS A 66 11.01 7.53 -2.73
N ALA A 67 10.56 8.10 -3.85
CA ALA A 67 11.32 8.11 -5.10
C ALA A 67 12.64 8.90 -5.00
N TYR A 68 12.62 9.97 -4.21
CA TYR A 68 13.79 10.82 -3.95
C TYR A 68 14.57 10.43 -2.69
N ASN A 69 14.43 9.19 -2.21
CA ASN A 69 15.09 8.72 -0.98
C ASN A 69 16.62 8.80 -1.00
N ASP A 70 17.23 9.05 -2.16
CA ASP A 70 18.66 9.34 -2.30
C ASP A 70 19.04 10.75 -1.81
N ARG A 71 18.05 11.65 -1.67
CA ARG A 71 18.26 13.02 -1.21
C ARG A 71 18.13 13.13 0.32
N PRO A 72 18.96 13.97 0.98
CA PRO A 72 18.92 14.11 2.44
C PRO A 72 17.55 14.52 2.99
N TRP A 73 16.83 15.41 2.29
CA TRP A 73 15.52 15.89 2.70
C TRP A 73 14.47 14.78 2.71
N ALA A 74 14.51 13.85 1.74
CA ALA A 74 13.52 12.77 1.61
C ALA A 74 13.74 11.63 2.62
N ARG A 75 14.96 11.52 3.18
CA ARG A 75 15.31 10.52 4.23
C ARG A 75 14.91 10.95 5.64
N SER A 76 14.41 12.17 5.81
CA SER A 76 14.05 12.70 7.12
C SER A 76 12.91 11.88 7.76
N ARG A 77 13.03 11.60 9.07
CA ARG A 77 11.98 10.98 9.87
C ARG A 77 10.73 11.88 10.02
N LEU A 78 10.87 13.17 9.73
CA LEU A 78 9.74 14.10 9.71
C LEU A 78 8.69 13.68 8.68
N TRP A 79 9.11 13.16 7.52
CA TRP A 79 8.17 12.63 6.53
C TRP A 79 7.37 11.43 7.05
N LEU A 80 8.01 10.53 7.80
CA LEU A 80 7.31 9.43 8.45
C LEU A 80 6.24 9.96 9.40
N ALA A 81 6.60 10.87 10.31
CA ALA A 81 5.67 11.45 11.27
C ALA A 81 4.53 12.20 10.57
N LEU A 82 4.85 12.98 9.52
CA LEU A 82 3.87 13.72 8.73
C LEU A 82 2.87 12.77 8.05
N PHE A 83 3.35 11.72 7.37
CA PHE A 83 2.44 10.78 6.70
C PHE A 83 1.61 9.98 7.69
N LEU A 84 2.16 9.57 8.84
CA LEU A 84 1.39 8.91 9.88
C LEU A 84 0.27 9.82 10.41
N ALA A 85 0.56 11.10 10.67
CA ALA A 85 -0.44 12.08 11.09
C ALA A 85 -1.51 12.30 10.00
N CYS A 86 -1.10 12.47 8.74
CA CYS A 86 -2.03 12.64 7.62
C CYS A 86 -2.94 11.41 7.41
N TYR A 87 -2.40 10.18 7.49
CA TYR A 87 -3.19 8.96 7.36
C TYR A 87 -4.12 8.72 8.57
N GLY A 88 -3.75 9.19 9.76
CA GLY A 88 -4.64 9.18 10.93
C GLY A 88 -5.76 10.22 10.82
N ALA A 89 -5.46 11.40 10.27
CA ALA A 89 -6.43 12.49 10.10
C ALA A 89 -7.38 12.28 8.90
N ALA A 90 -6.92 11.67 7.80
CA ALA A 90 -7.70 11.50 6.58
C ALA A 90 -9.06 10.82 6.79
N PRO A 91 -9.19 9.71 7.53
CA PRO A 91 -10.49 9.09 7.81
C PRO A 91 -11.43 9.97 8.64
N LEU A 92 -10.88 10.85 9.47
CA LEU A 92 -11.68 11.78 10.30
C LEU A 92 -12.21 12.95 9.47
N LEU A 93 -11.44 13.40 8.49
CA LEU A 93 -11.82 14.49 7.56
C LEU A 93 -12.85 14.03 6.51
N THR A 94 -12.82 12.76 6.14
CA THR A 94 -13.69 12.18 5.11
C THR A 94 -14.60 11.11 5.72
N TRP A 95 -15.12 11.38 6.92
CA TRP A 95 -15.88 10.40 7.69
C TRP A 95 -17.16 9.96 6.98
N ASP A 96 -17.24 8.68 6.69
CA ASP A 96 -18.42 8.03 6.08
C ASP A 96 -18.80 6.75 6.89
N GLY A 97 -18.13 6.54 8.01
CA GLY A 97 -18.36 5.43 8.91
C GLY A 97 -17.07 4.88 9.54
N PRO A 98 -17.19 4.00 10.53
CA PRO A 98 -16.03 3.48 11.27
C PRO A 98 -15.06 2.67 10.40
N TYR A 99 -15.51 2.14 9.26
CA TYR A 99 -14.67 1.41 8.30
C TYR A 99 -13.58 2.28 7.64
N CYS A 100 -13.76 3.61 7.62
CA CYS A 100 -12.73 4.55 7.14
C CYS A 100 -11.46 4.47 7.98
N LEU A 101 -11.59 4.22 9.30
CA LEU A 101 -10.45 4.05 10.20
C LEU A 101 -9.61 2.82 9.84
N LEU A 102 -10.23 1.77 9.31
CA LEU A 102 -9.51 0.57 8.86
C LEU A 102 -8.51 0.92 7.77
N LEU A 103 -8.92 1.73 6.79
CA LEU A 103 -8.04 2.14 5.71
C LEU A 103 -6.93 3.07 6.20
N GLY A 104 -7.24 4.01 7.08
CA GLY A 104 -6.24 4.89 7.70
C GLY A 104 -5.18 4.10 8.47
N ALA A 105 -5.61 3.20 9.35
CA ALA A 105 -4.71 2.35 10.12
C ALA A 105 -3.84 1.46 9.22
N ALA A 106 -4.43 0.88 8.17
CA ALA A 106 -3.71 0.09 7.19
C ALA A 106 -2.61 0.90 6.50
N MET A 107 -2.90 2.14 6.10
CA MET A 107 -1.90 3.00 5.46
C MET A 107 -0.81 3.46 6.42
N MET A 108 -1.10 3.59 7.70
CA MET A 108 -0.07 3.80 8.73
C MET A 108 0.87 2.60 8.83
N LEU A 109 0.35 1.36 8.83
CA LEU A 109 1.16 0.12 8.80
C LEU A 109 2.04 0.07 7.55
N THR A 110 1.48 0.34 6.37
CA THR A 110 2.21 0.42 5.11
C THR A 110 3.34 1.46 5.17
N THR A 111 3.04 2.63 5.73
CA THR A 111 4.05 3.70 5.87
C THR A 111 5.18 3.25 6.79
N ALA A 112 4.87 2.67 7.94
CA ALA A 112 5.87 2.13 8.87
C ALA A 112 6.71 1.02 8.20
N ALA A 113 6.08 0.15 7.39
CA ALA A 113 6.76 -0.90 6.65
C ALA A 113 7.81 -0.34 5.66
N LEU A 114 7.48 0.75 4.96
CA LEU A 114 8.38 1.39 3.99
C LEU A 114 9.58 2.10 4.63
N TRP A 115 9.45 2.53 5.89
CA TRP A 115 10.54 3.20 6.63
C TRP A 115 11.38 2.23 7.46
N THR A 116 10.92 1.00 7.68
CA THR A 116 11.70 0.00 8.41
C THR A 116 12.78 -0.62 7.52
N ARG A 117 13.92 -0.97 8.13
CA ARG A 117 15.01 -1.71 7.45
C ARG A 117 14.93 -3.21 7.68
N ASN A 118 14.07 -3.66 8.59
CA ASN A 118 13.92 -5.06 8.92
C ASN A 118 12.94 -5.72 7.94
N MET A 119 13.45 -6.54 7.03
CA MET A 119 12.66 -7.21 6.00
C MET A 119 11.57 -8.15 6.56
N ARG A 120 11.81 -8.78 7.72
CA ARG A 120 10.80 -9.60 8.39
C ARG A 120 9.65 -8.74 8.89
N LEU A 121 9.97 -7.63 9.57
CA LEU A 121 8.96 -6.67 10.05
C LEU A 121 8.18 -6.06 8.87
N THR A 122 8.87 -5.71 7.78
CA THR A 122 8.21 -5.22 6.55
C THR A 122 7.16 -6.19 6.04
N ARG A 123 7.50 -7.49 5.91
CA ARG A 123 6.55 -8.52 5.43
C ARG A 123 5.38 -8.69 6.39
N LEU A 124 5.61 -8.69 7.70
CA LEU A 124 4.55 -8.79 8.70
C LEU A 124 3.61 -7.59 8.67
N LEU A 125 4.15 -6.36 8.54
CA LEU A 125 3.33 -5.15 8.46
C LEU A 125 2.47 -5.13 7.18
N PHE A 126 3.00 -5.58 6.04
CA PHE A 126 2.22 -5.73 4.81
C PHE A 126 1.16 -6.84 4.92
N LEU A 127 1.46 -7.95 5.58
CA LEU A 127 0.50 -9.01 5.83
C LEU A 127 -0.66 -8.51 6.71
N LEU A 128 -0.35 -7.75 7.78
CA LEU A 128 -1.35 -7.16 8.67
C LEU A 128 -2.16 -6.02 8.02
N ASN A 129 -1.60 -5.38 6.99
CA ASN A 129 -2.27 -4.32 6.25
C ASN A 129 -3.41 -4.85 5.37
N SER A 130 -3.27 -6.02 4.76
CA SER A 130 -4.21 -6.51 3.75
C SER A 130 -5.65 -6.74 4.27
N PRO A 131 -5.91 -7.34 5.45
CA PRO A 131 -7.28 -7.56 5.93
C PRO A 131 -8.10 -6.27 6.10
N PRO A 132 -7.60 -5.20 6.74
CA PRO A 132 -8.39 -3.96 6.87
C PRO A 132 -8.60 -3.25 5.52
N VAL A 133 -7.63 -3.30 4.59
CA VAL A 133 -7.81 -2.74 3.24
C VAL A 133 -8.85 -3.56 2.46
N PHE A 134 -8.82 -4.89 2.56
CA PHE A 134 -9.82 -5.76 1.98
C PHE A 134 -11.23 -5.42 2.48
N ALA A 135 -11.40 -5.31 3.79
CA ALA A 135 -12.70 -4.96 4.40
C ALA A 135 -13.21 -3.60 3.91
N TYR A 136 -12.33 -2.58 3.89
CA TYR A 136 -12.67 -1.27 3.36
C TYR A 136 -13.10 -1.36 1.88
N ASN A 137 -12.35 -2.05 1.04
CA ASN A 137 -12.65 -2.20 -0.39
C ASN A 137 -14.00 -2.86 -0.65
N LEU A 138 -14.37 -3.87 0.14
CA LEU A 138 -15.69 -4.51 0.04
C LEU A 138 -16.82 -3.51 0.35
N ILE A 139 -16.69 -2.75 1.44
CA ILE A 139 -17.72 -1.78 1.85
C ILE A 139 -17.79 -0.62 0.85
N ALA A 140 -16.65 -0.13 0.36
CA ALA A 140 -16.58 0.94 -0.64
C ALA A 140 -17.01 0.48 -2.06
N GLY A 141 -17.36 -0.79 -2.26
CA GLY A 141 -17.78 -1.33 -3.57
C GLY A 141 -16.62 -1.49 -4.56
N SER A 142 -15.36 -1.44 -4.12
CA SER A 142 -14.16 -1.67 -4.94
C SER A 142 -13.83 -3.17 -4.97
N TYR A 143 -14.62 -3.96 -5.68
CA TYR A 143 -14.44 -5.43 -5.73
C TYR A 143 -13.11 -5.84 -6.37
N THR A 144 -12.64 -5.10 -7.38
CA THR A 144 -11.31 -5.33 -7.96
C THR A 144 -10.20 -5.05 -6.95
N GLY A 145 -10.32 -3.99 -6.13
CA GLY A 145 -9.41 -3.71 -5.02
C GLY A 145 -9.42 -4.83 -3.99
N ALA A 146 -10.59 -5.33 -3.61
CA ALA A 146 -10.71 -6.45 -2.67
C ALA A 146 -10.06 -7.73 -3.19
N ALA A 147 -10.28 -8.09 -4.47
CA ALA A 147 -9.67 -9.27 -5.08
C ALA A 147 -8.13 -9.20 -5.07
N ILE A 148 -7.57 -8.01 -5.30
CA ILE A 148 -6.12 -7.79 -5.26
C ILE A 148 -5.56 -7.93 -3.85
N GLU A 149 -6.29 -7.45 -2.84
CA GLU A 149 -5.84 -7.61 -1.46
C GLU A 149 -5.79 -9.09 -1.03
N VAL A 150 -6.69 -9.94 -1.54
CA VAL A 150 -6.58 -11.39 -1.34
C VAL A 150 -5.30 -11.94 -1.96
N ALA A 151 -4.98 -11.55 -3.20
CA ALA A 151 -3.76 -11.99 -3.86
C ALA A 151 -2.49 -11.47 -3.13
N ALA A 152 -2.52 -10.22 -2.67
CA ALA A 152 -1.44 -9.60 -1.90
C ALA A 152 -1.25 -10.32 -0.56
N PHE A 153 -2.34 -10.59 0.17
CA PHE A 153 -2.30 -11.34 1.43
C PHE A 153 -1.67 -12.72 1.24
N CYS A 154 -2.12 -13.50 0.26
CA CYS A 154 -1.54 -14.80 -0.05
C CYS A 154 -0.05 -14.70 -0.39
N SER A 155 0.34 -13.70 -1.16
CA SER A 155 1.74 -13.46 -1.53
C SER A 155 2.61 -13.15 -0.32
N PHE A 156 2.15 -12.27 0.58
CA PHE A 156 2.89 -11.94 1.81
C PHE A 156 2.92 -13.11 2.79
N ALA A 157 1.83 -13.87 2.92
CA ALA A 157 1.78 -15.07 3.75
C ALA A 157 2.80 -16.12 3.28
N LEU A 158 2.86 -16.37 1.97
CA LEU A 158 3.86 -17.25 1.36
C LEU A 158 5.29 -16.74 1.57
N ALA A 159 5.50 -15.42 1.48
CA ALA A 159 6.82 -14.83 1.72
C ALA A 159 7.25 -15.00 3.19
N VAL A 160 6.36 -14.75 4.15
CA VAL A 160 6.62 -14.99 5.59
C VAL A 160 6.93 -16.46 5.83
N TRP A 161 6.12 -17.38 5.31
CA TRP A 161 6.35 -18.81 5.47
C TRP A 161 7.68 -19.25 4.89
N ARG A 162 8.02 -18.81 3.67
CA ARG A 162 9.24 -19.24 2.95
C ARG A 162 10.51 -18.66 3.57
N PHE A 163 10.51 -17.39 3.96
CA PHE A 163 11.71 -16.67 4.35
C PHE A 163 11.90 -16.53 5.86
N ASP A 164 10.81 -16.56 6.64
CA ASP A 164 10.88 -16.31 8.08
C ASP A 164 10.64 -17.58 8.92
N LEU A 165 9.84 -18.53 8.41
CA LEU A 165 9.52 -19.75 9.13
C LEU A 165 10.31 -20.98 8.66
N ARG A 166 10.57 -21.12 7.35
CA ARG A 166 11.29 -22.27 6.79
C ARG A 166 12.82 -22.19 6.84
N ARG A 167 13.41 -20.98 7.00
CA ARG A 167 14.84 -20.89 7.26
C ARG A 167 15.09 -21.08 8.74
N PRO A 168 15.74 -22.17 9.20
CA PRO A 168 16.32 -22.22 10.54
C PRO A 168 17.28 -21.05 10.64
N ALA A 169 17.25 -20.33 11.78
CA ALA A 169 18.25 -19.32 12.07
C ALA A 169 19.62 -19.91 11.75
N ALA A 170 20.34 -19.31 10.82
CA ALA A 170 21.74 -19.68 10.59
C ALA A 170 22.42 -19.51 11.95
N GLY A 171 22.85 -20.62 12.54
CA GLY A 171 23.61 -20.61 13.79
C GLY A 171 24.82 -19.70 13.63
N PRO A 172 25.33 -19.11 14.73
CA PRO A 172 26.53 -18.31 14.68
C PRO A 172 27.61 -19.13 14.00
N SER A 173 28.16 -18.60 12.90
CA SER A 173 29.32 -19.17 12.23
C SER A 173 30.42 -19.29 13.28
N SER A 174 30.76 -20.51 13.66
CA SER A 174 31.94 -20.80 14.46
C SER A 174 33.16 -20.17 13.80
N PRO A 175 33.91 -19.31 14.48
CA PRO A 175 35.18 -18.79 13.95
C PRO A 175 36.16 -19.96 13.84
N ALA A 176 36.70 -20.19 12.65
CA ALA A 176 37.86 -21.02 12.41
C ALA A 176 39.13 -20.20 12.62
#